data_35e35e02327e8f80183d6a2db9cd2cc1
#
_entry.id   35e35e02327e8f80183d6a2db9cd2cc1
#
_cell.length_a   1.000
_cell.length_b   1.000
_cell.length_c   1.000
_cell.angle_alpha   90.00
_cell.angle_beta   90.00
_cell.angle_gamma   90.00
#
_symmetry.space_group_name_H-M   'P 1'
#
loop_
_entity.id
_entity.type
_entity.pdbx_description
1 polymer ?
#
loop_
_entity_poly.entity_id
_entity_poly.type
_entity_poly.pdbx_seq_one_letter_code
_entity_poly.pdbx_strand_id
1 'polypeptide(L)'
;MGLEIENPQQFLGEAKIAVAAYQKVSESLKSQREQEKQLSAALDKARKEMQDKIQKTLKARGDEITATYDKQLSQVDARLKKAQDEREHARKEGMKGRIKRETEPLVTENKELKRQLAAIFKRDHVPSICNSSVFYTLFRPSGFVELFLCLLTFVVLFAALPFGIYYFIPAHKIWQLVLIYVVDILLIGGIYVSLMNATIGKHSAVIRDGRKIKNQIRSNRRKIKSLTKSIRSDADDTNYNLQSYDDEIAKAQQERNDVISRKQGAQTTCETVTTNIITDEIETAARPQLEELQKNFKAATELRQHFENQEKEQALNLSRTYEQYLGKAHMNAQDIDRIAEMLQQGSATSIIDAVAQLEHPAQ
;
A
#
# COMPACT_ATOMS: atom_id res chain seq x y z
N MET A 1 -20.12 31.37 -83.27
CA MET A 1 -19.25 31.03 -84.45
C MET A 1 -18.47 29.78 -84.01
N GLY A 2 -18.93 28.59 -84.45
CA GLY A 2 -18.16 27.38 -84.26
C GLY A 2 -16.98 27.36 -85.21
N LEU A 3 -15.78 27.25 -84.69
CA LEU A 3 -14.61 26.94 -85.51
C LEU A 3 -14.87 25.58 -86.14
N GLU A 4 -15.02 25.56 -87.53
CA GLU A 4 -15.09 24.26 -88.24
C GLU A 4 -13.74 23.55 -88.05
N ILE A 5 -13.87 22.31 -87.50
CA ILE A 5 -12.72 21.42 -87.33
C ILE A 5 -12.40 20.87 -88.73
N GLU A 6 -11.29 21.25 -89.37
CA GLU A 6 -10.90 20.80 -90.72
C GLU A 6 -10.79 19.28 -90.83
N ASN A 7 -10.40 18.56 -89.73
CA ASN A 7 -10.34 17.09 -89.74
C ASN A 7 -10.91 16.54 -88.46
N PRO A 8 -12.20 16.19 -88.39
CA PRO A 8 -12.84 15.67 -87.18
C PRO A 8 -12.24 14.34 -86.65
N GLN A 9 -11.80 13.46 -87.52
CA GLN A 9 -11.18 12.19 -87.14
C GLN A 9 -9.83 12.37 -86.44
N GLN A 10 -8.96 13.24 -86.98
CA GLN A 10 -7.69 13.58 -86.35
C GLN A 10 -7.89 14.23 -84.96
N PHE A 11 -8.85 15.16 -84.87
CA PHE A 11 -9.21 15.84 -83.64
C PHE A 11 -9.67 14.86 -82.56
N LEU A 12 -10.53 13.89 -82.91
CA LEU A 12 -11.01 12.84 -81.99
C LEU A 12 -9.87 11.90 -81.58
N GLY A 13 -8.94 11.57 -82.50
CA GLY A 13 -7.77 10.78 -82.22
C GLY A 13 -6.84 11.48 -81.21
N GLU A 14 -6.60 12.80 -81.39
CA GLU A 14 -5.81 13.62 -80.46
C GLU A 14 -6.53 13.79 -79.11
N ALA A 15 -7.86 13.96 -79.10
CA ALA A 15 -8.67 13.98 -77.87
C ALA A 15 -8.56 12.68 -77.08
N LYS A 16 -8.65 11.55 -77.75
CA LYS A 16 -8.52 10.21 -77.12
C LYS A 16 -7.16 10.03 -76.44
N ILE A 17 -6.07 10.43 -77.19
CA ILE A 17 -4.71 10.38 -76.64
C ILE A 17 -4.55 11.31 -75.41
N ALA A 18 -5.12 12.51 -75.50
CA ALA A 18 -5.06 13.47 -74.37
C ALA A 18 -5.87 12.99 -73.15
N VAL A 19 -7.03 12.38 -73.33
CA VAL A 19 -7.83 11.78 -72.26
C VAL A 19 -7.11 10.58 -71.62
N ALA A 20 -6.51 9.69 -72.43
CA ALA A 20 -5.75 8.57 -71.94
C ALA A 20 -4.51 9.02 -71.14
N ALA A 21 -3.83 10.08 -71.60
CA ALA A 21 -2.70 10.69 -70.88
C ALA A 21 -3.13 11.25 -69.52
N TYR A 22 -4.26 11.98 -69.48
CA TYR A 22 -4.84 12.49 -68.23
C TYR A 22 -5.20 11.37 -67.24
N GLN A 23 -5.87 10.33 -67.71
CA GLN A 23 -6.23 9.18 -66.88
C GLN A 23 -4.99 8.53 -66.29
N LYS A 24 -3.94 8.30 -67.09
CA LYS A 24 -2.68 7.76 -66.61
C LYS A 24 -2.00 8.60 -65.55
N VAL A 25 -2.01 9.90 -65.70
CA VAL A 25 -1.44 10.84 -64.69
C VAL A 25 -2.29 10.85 -63.45
N SER A 26 -3.62 10.84 -63.56
CA SER A 26 -4.54 10.79 -62.42
C SER A 26 -4.39 9.46 -61.62
N GLU A 27 -4.25 8.31 -62.28
CA GLU A 27 -3.93 7.05 -61.63
C GLU A 27 -2.57 7.08 -60.91
N SER A 28 -1.55 7.65 -61.60
CA SER A 28 -0.23 7.80 -61.01
C SER A 28 -0.27 8.69 -59.76
N LEU A 29 -1.00 9.80 -59.83
CA LEU A 29 -1.20 10.72 -58.68
C LEU A 29 -1.88 9.99 -57.49
N LYS A 30 -2.91 9.18 -57.79
CA LYS A 30 -3.61 8.42 -56.77
C LYS A 30 -2.67 7.41 -56.10
N SER A 31 -1.85 6.73 -56.85
CA SER A 31 -0.84 5.79 -56.35
C SER A 31 0.21 6.53 -55.48
N GLN A 32 0.69 7.70 -55.95
CA GLN A 32 1.68 8.50 -55.18
C GLN A 32 1.11 9.07 -53.87
N ARG A 33 -0.15 9.46 -53.84
CA ARG A 33 -0.84 9.87 -52.60
C ARG A 33 -0.91 8.76 -51.59
N GLU A 34 -1.18 7.52 -52.03
CA GLU A 34 -1.21 6.38 -51.14
C GLU A 34 0.19 5.99 -50.61
N GLN A 35 1.22 6.09 -51.48
CA GLN A 35 2.62 5.87 -51.05
C GLN A 35 3.08 6.92 -50.06
N GLU A 36 2.80 8.20 -50.30
CA GLU A 36 3.12 9.28 -49.34
C GLU A 36 2.47 9.04 -47.98
N LYS A 37 1.18 8.64 -47.96
CA LYS A 37 0.44 8.32 -46.75
C LYS A 37 1.04 7.14 -46.00
N GLN A 38 1.43 6.08 -46.69
CA GLN A 38 2.07 4.91 -46.10
C GLN A 38 3.45 5.28 -45.50
N LEU A 39 4.26 6.06 -46.20
CA LEU A 39 5.56 6.53 -45.72
C LEU A 39 5.43 7.47 -44.51
N SER A 40 4.44 8.36 -44.52
CA SER A 40 4.12 9.20 -43.35
C SER A 40 3.76 8.34 -42.12
N ALA A 41 2.88 7.38 -42.30
CA ALA A 41 2.48 6.48 -41.19
C ALA A 41 3.68 5.64 -40.70
N ALA A 42 4.54 5.18 -41.60
CA ALA A 42 5.76 4.44 -41.24
C ALA A 42 6.75 5.31 -40.45
N LEU A 43 6.92 6.59 -40.86
CA LEU A 43 7.78 7.54 -40.15
C LEU A 43 7.26 7.84 -38.74
N ASP A 44 5.97 8.09 -38.59
CA ASP A 44 5.36 8.37 -37.32
C ASP A 44 5.43 7.14 -36.39
N LYS A 45 5.24 5.95 -36.93
CA LYS A 45 5.39 4.68 -36.21
C LYS A 45 6.82 4.50 -35.72
N ALA A 46 7.81 4.71 -36.57
CA ALA A 46 9.22 4.58 -36.21
C ALA A 46 9.63 5.56 -35.09
N ARG A 47 9.14 6.81 -35.17
CA ARG A 47 9.37 7.84 -34.13
C ARG A 47 8.74 7.42 -32.81
N LYS A 48 7.52 6.92 -32.84
CA LYS A 48 6.83 6.46 -31.65
C LYS A 48 7.53 5.25 -31.02
N GLU A 49 7.94 4.28 -31.80
CA GLU A 49 8.70 3.11 -31.33
C GLU A 49 10.01 3.50 -30.67
N MET A 50 10.72 4.48 -31.23
CA MET A 50 11.93 5.06 -30.62
C MET A 50 11.63 5.68 -29.26
N GLN A 51 10.59 6.55 -29.17
CA GLN A 51 10.19 7.16 -27.90
C GLN A 51 9.75 6.16 -26.86
N ASP A 52 8.94 5.16 -27.25
CA ASP A 52 8.49 4.09 -26.37
C ASP A 52 9.67 3.27 -25.84
N LYS A 53 10.68 3.02 -26.68
CA LYS A 53 11.91 2.31 -26.29
C LYS A 53 12.71 3.13 -25.28
N ILE A 54 12.86 4.45 -25.48
CA ILE A 54 13.52 5.35 -24.53
C ILE A 54 12.80 5.28 -23.18
N GLN A 55 11.49 5.50 -23.16
CA GLN A 55 10.71 5.51 -21.91
C GLN A 55 10.77 4.17 -21.17
N LYS A 56 10.65 3.05 -21.90
CA LYS A 56 10.75 1.70 -21.29
C LYS A 56 12.12 1.45 -20.68
N THR A 57 13.19 1.82 -21.38
CA THR A 57 14.57 1.62 -20.90
C THR A 57 14.85 2.49 -19.67
N LEU A 58 14.44 3.77 -19.69
CA LEU A 58 14.57 4.67 -18.55
C LEU A 58 13.81 4.19 -17.33
N LYS A 59 12.55 3.77 -17.54
CA LYS A 59 11.72 3.21 -16.46
C LYS A 59 12.36 1.96 -15.86
N ALA A 60 12.78 1.02 -16.69
CA ALA A 60 13.42 -0.20 -16.23
C ALA A 60 14.68 0.09 -15.40
N ARG A 61 15.48 1.08 -15.81
CA ARG A 61 16.68 1.50 -15.08
C ARG A 61 16.35 2.16 -13.74
N GLY A 62 15.35 3.03 -13.71
CA GLY A 62 14.83 3.64 -12.46
C GLY A 62 14.28 2.61 -11.48
N ASP A 63 13.52 1.64 -11.97
CA ASP A 63 12.97 0.54 -11.17
C ASP A 63 14.09 -0.36 -10.61
N GLU A 64 15.13 -0.67 -11.40
CA GLU A 64 16.31 -1.44 -10.97
C GLU A 64 17.07 -0.73 -9.84
N ILE A 65 17.33 0.56 -9.98
CA ILE A 65 17.98 1.40 -8.96
C ILE A 65 17.13 1.35 -7.68
N THR A 66 15.83 1.64 -7.79
CA THR A 66 14.92 1.67 -6.64
C THR A 66 14.90 0.32 -5.94
N ALA A 67 14.71 -0.79 -6.66
CA ALA A 67 14.65 -2.13 -6.09
C ALA A 67 15.96 -2.52 -5.38
N THR A 68 17.11 -2.14 -5.95
CA THR A 68 18.42 -2.44 -5.37
C THR A 68 18.61 -1.75 -4.02
N TYR A 69 18.32 -0.44 -3.96
CA TYR A 69 18.47 0.32 -2.72
C TYR A 69 17.39 -0.01 -1.68
N ASP A 70 16.16 -0.28 -2.09
CA ASP A 70 15.09 -0.70 -1.18
C ASP A 70 15.40 -2.05 -0.52
N LYS A 71 16.02 -2.97 -1.26
CA LYS A 71 16.53 -4.21 -0.68
C LYS A 71 17.62 -3.96 0.37
N GLN A 72 18.57 -3.06 0.09
CA GLN A 72 19.61 -2.68 1.06
C GLN A 72 19.01 -2.01 2.29
N LEU A 73 18.08 -1.06 2.12
CA LEU A 73 17.36 -0.40 3.21
C LEU A 73 16.62 -1.40 4.08
N SER A 74 15.89 -2.34 3.47
CA SER A 74 15.18 -3.39 4.20
C SER A 74 16.11 -4.24 5.05
N GLN A 75 17.31 -4.56 4.56
CA GLN A 75 18.33 -5.31 5.32
C GLN A 75 18.88 -4.50 6.50
N VAL A 76 19.16 -3.21 6.28
CA VAL A 76 19.64 -2.32 7.35
C VAL A 76 18.55 -2.05 8.39
N ASP A 77 17.30 -1.82 7.96
CA ASP A 77 16.18 -1.64 8.88
C ASP A 77 15.91 -2.91 9.72
N ALA A 78 16.08 -4.10 9.14
CA ALA A 78 16.00 -5.35 9.89
C ALA A 78 17.11 -5.47 10.95
N ARG A 79 18.36 -5.07 10.62
CA ARG A 79 19.46 -5.03 11.59
C ARG A 79 19.22 -4.01 12.70
N LEU A 80 18.76 -2.80 12.33
CA LEU A 80 18.42 -1.74 13.26
C LEU A 80 17.36 -2.21 14.26
N LYS A 81 16.28 -2.80 13.76
CA LYS A 81 15.22 -3.36 14.60
C LYS A 81 15.76 -4.45 15.53
N LYS A 82 16.59 -5.36 15.01
CA LYS A 82 17.19 -6.42 15.82
C LYS A 82 18.04 -5.83 16.95
N ALA A 83 18.90 -4.86 16.66
CA ALA A 83 19.72 -4.19 17.67
C ALA A 83 18.88 -3.47 18.73
N GLN A 84 17.77 -2.83 18.34
CA GLN A 84 16.83 -2.21 19.26
C GLN A 84 16.14 -3.25 20.17
N ASP A 85 15.69 -4.36 19.60
CA ASP A 85 15.05 -5.45 20.35
C ASP A 85 16.05 -6.09 21.34
N GLU A 86 17.29 -6.30 20.93
CA GLU A 86 18.36 -6.82 21.79
C GLU A 86 18.69 -5.86 22.93
N ARG A 87 18.79 -4.55 22.64
CA ARG A 87 18.95 -3.50 23.66
C ARG A 87 17.82 -3.53 24.70
N GLU A 88 16.57 -3.60 24.22
CA GLU A 88 15.42 -3.64 25.13
C GLU A 88 15.39 -4.93 25.97
N HIS A 89 15.75 -6.06 25.37
CA HIS A 89 15.89 -7.32 26.08
C HIS A 89 16.95 -7.22 27.17
N ALA A 90 18.13 -6.72 26.84
CA ALA A 90 19.23 -6.52 27.79
C ALA A 90 18.83 -5.58 28.94
N ARG A 91 18.12 -4.49 28.61
CA ARG A 91 17.54 -3.55 29.60
C ARG A 91 16.58 -4.25 30.56
N LYS A 92 15.66 -5.05 30.03
CA LYS A 92 14.69 -5.82 30.84
C LYS A 92 15.38 -6.83 31.76
N GLU A 93 16.39 -7.53 31.26
CA GLU A 93 17.17 -8.48 32.08
C GLU A 93 18.01 -7.76 33.13
N GLY A 94 18.66 -6.66 32.77
CA GLY A 94 19.37 -5.81 33.74
C GLY A 94 18.46 -5.30 34.84
N MET A 95 17.26 -4.82 34.49
CA MET A 95 16.22 -4.37 35.43
C MET A 95 15.77 -5.50 36.37
N LYS A 96 15.51 -6.70 35.83
CA LYS A 96 15.18 -7.87 36.66
C LYS A 96 16.29 -8.24 37.62
N GLY A 97 17.53 -8.21 37.12
CA GLY A 97 18.71 -8.44 37.96
C GLY A 97 18.85 -7.41 39.08
N ARG A 98 18.64 -6.12 38.81
CA ARG A 98 18.64 -5.04 39.81
C ARG A 98 17.52 -5.24 40.85
N ILE A 99 16.27 -5.49 40.42
CA ILE A 99 15.15 -5.77 41.30
C ILE A 99 15.50 -6.95 42.26
N LYS A 100 16.03 -8.05 41.70
CA LYS A 100 16.42 -9.22 42.50
C LYS A 100 17.45 -8.86 43.54
N ARG A 101 18.53 -8.20 43.15
CA ARG A 101 19.62 -7.79 44.08
C ARG A 101 19.13 -6.87 45.19
N GLU A 102 18.37 -5.83 44.85
CA GLU A 102 17.92 -4.85 45.84
C GLU A 102 16.81 -5.38 46.76
N THR A 103 16.00 -6.35 46.31
CA THR A 103 14.94 -6.95 47.15
C THR A 103 15.39 -8.21 47.90
N GLU A 104 16.52 -8.82 47.55
CA GLU A 104 17.01 -10.08 48.13
C GLU A 104 17.14 -10.03 49.68
N PRO A 105 17.72 -8.97 50.30
CA PRO A 105 17.83 -8.87 51.76
C PRO A 105 16.44 -8.91 52.43
N LEU A 106 15.43 -8.17 51.86
CA LEU A 106 14.08 -8.16 52.41
C LEU A 106 13.36 -9.51 52.21
N VAL A 107 13.62 -10.20 51.08
CA VAL A 107 13.06 -11.55 50.83
C VAL A 107 13.68 -12.55 51.80
N THR A 108 14.97 -12.48 52.08
CA THR A 108 15.68 -13.36 53.03
C THR A 108 15.18 -13.12 54.45
N GLU A 109 15.11 -11.83 54.85
CA GLU A 109 14.52 -11.46 56.17
C GLU A 109 13.08 -12.02 56.33
N ASN A 110 12.26 -11.90 55.29
CA ASN A 110 10.92 -12.47 55.35
C ASN A 110 10.87 -13.98 55.46
N LYS A 111 11.85 -14.70 54.89
CA LYS A 111 11.95 -16.16 55.08
C LYS A 111 12.30 -16.50 56.52
N GLU A 112 13.28 -15.75 57.07
CA GLU A 112 13.70 -15.93 58.45
C GLU A 112 12.59 -15.63 59.46
N LEU A 113 11.89 -14.48 59.28
CA LEU A 113 10.72 -14.11 60.12
C LEU A 113 9.61 -15.18 60.05
N LYS A 114 9.37 -15.80 58.90
CA LYS A 114 8.42 -16.93 58.80
C LYS A 114 8.90 -18.17 59.56
N ARG A 115 10.21 -18.50 59.54
CA ARG A 115 10.79 -19.60 60.30
C ARG A 115 10.70 -19.33 61.81
N GLN A 116 11.01 -18.12 62.25
CA GLN A 116 10.85 -17.70 63.64
C GLN A 116 9.40 -17.81 64.13
N LEU A 117 8.44 -17.33 63.30
CA LEU A 117 7.02 -17.45 63.62
C LEU A 117 6.58 -18.90 63.78
N ALA A 118 7.00 -19.79 62.87
CA ALA A 118 6.70 -21.20 62.93
C ALA A 118 7.33 -21.90 64.18
N ALA A 119 8.56 -21.52 64.50
CA ALA A 119 9.28 -22.05 65.65
C ALA A 119 8.59 -21.65 66.98
N ILE A 120 8.26 -20.38 67.12
CA ILE A 120 7.52 -19.86 68.33
C ILE A 120 6.18 -20.59 68.50
N PHE A 121 5.41 -20.72 67.42
CA PHE A 121 4.09 -21.39 67.47
C PHE A 121 4.19 -22.88 67.80
N LYS A 122 5.25 -23.57 67.27
CA LYS A 122 5.51 -24.98 67.57
C LYS A 122 5.93 -25.17 69.00
N ARG A 123 6.87 -24.31 69.50
CA ARG A 123 7.35 -24.39 70.90
C ARG A 123 6.23 -24.27 71.93
N ASP A 124 5.30 -23.33 71.72
CA ASP A 124 4.24 -23.04 72.68
C ASP A 124 2.92 -23.74 72.35
N HIS A 125 2.97 -24.80 71.50
CA HIS A 125 1.81 -25.62 71.11
C HIS A 125 0.60 -24.82 70.65
N VAL A 126 0.77 -23.68 69.97
CA VAL A 126 -0.28 -22.82 69.46
C VAL A 126 -1.00 -23.52 68.30
N PRO A 127 -2.32 -23.62 68.28
CA PRO A 127 -3.05 -24.21 67.17
C PRO A 127 -2.72 -23.55 65.84
N SER A 128 -2.59 -24.33 64.77
CA SER A 128 -2.20 -23.84 63.43
C SER A 128 -3.15 -22.78 62.84
N ILE A 129 -4.43 -22.80 63.26
CA ILE A 129 -5.43 -21.81 62.90
C ILE A 129 -5.03 -20.39 63.31
N CYS A 130 -4.29 -20.22 64.40
CA CYS A 130 -3.76 -18.93 64.87
C CYS A 130 -2.71 -18.34 63.93
N ASN A 131 -2.14 -19.12 63.00
CA ASN A 131 -1.22 -18.64 61.98
C ASN A 131 -1.96 -18.12 60.73
N SER A 132 -3.26 -18.24 60.63
CA SER A 132 -4.03 -17.77 59.47
C SER A 132 -4.20 -16.23 59.51
N SER A 133 -4.33 -15.60 58.34
CA SER A 133 -4.65 -14.18 58.24
C SER A 133 -6.05 -13.88 58.75
N VAL A 134 -6.99 -14.83 58.49
CA VAL A 134 -8.40 -14.74 58.90
C VAL A 134 -8.53 -14.69 60.43
N PHE A 135 -7.75 -15.51 61.15
CA PHE A 135 -7.75 -15.51 62.63
C PHE A 135 -7.43 -14.13 63.19
N TYR A 136 -6.37 -13.47 62.66
CA TYR A 136 -6.00 -12.14 63.10
C TYR A 136 -7.01 -11.06 62.72
N THR A 137 -7.68 -11.18 61.58
CA THR A 137 -8.75 -10.25 61.16
C THR A 137 -9.95 -10.33 62.06
N LEU A 138 -10.36 -11.54 62.44
CA LEU A 138 -11.57 -11.74 63.28
C LEU A 138 -11.34 -11.51 64.74
N PHE A 139 -10.20 -11.98 65.30
CA PHE A 139 -9.97 -11.99 66.75
C PHE A 139 -9.08 -10.84 67.24
N ARG A 140 -8.28 -10.20 66.35
CA ARG A 140 -7.37 -9.12 66.73
C ARG A 140 -7.11 -8.15 65.57
N PRO A 141 -8.15 -7.44 65.10
CA PRO A 141 -7.98 -6.48 64.01
C PRO A 141 -7.04 -5.33 64.45
N SER A 142 -6.11 -4.94 63.58
CA SER A 142 -5.13 -3.86 63.87
C SER A 142 -5.12 -2.72 62.88
N GLY A 143 -6.08 -2.67 61.95
CA GLY A 143 -6.22 -1.62 60.97
C GLY A 143 -7.63 -1.44 60.45
N PHE A 144 -7.94 -0.28 59.89
CA PHE A 144 -9.30 0.03 59.39
C PHE A 144 -9.84 -1.04 58.42
N VAL A 145 -9.02 -1.56 57.53
CA VAL A 145 -9.44 -2.60 56.57
C VAL A 145 -9.77 -3.92 57.26
N GLU A 146 -8.95 -4.31 58.26
CA GLU A 146 -9.23 -5.55 59.06
C GLU A 146 -10.46 -5.37 59.92
N LEU A 147 -10.65 -4.18 60.54
CA LEU A 147 -11.83 -3.84 61.29
C LEU A 147 -13.09 -3.87 60.41
N PHE A 148 -13.03 -3.26 59.22
CA PHE A 148 -14.14 -3.30 58.26
C PHE A 148 -14.49 -4.73 57.84
N LEU A 149 -13.49 -5.58 57.51
CA LEU A 149 -13.67 -6.96 57.16
C LEU A 149 -14.26 -7.77 58.34
N CYS A 150 -13.82 -7.52 59.56
CA CYS A 150 -14.36 -8.08 60.76
C CYS A 150 -15.86 -7.74 60.88
N LEU A 151 -16.20 -6.45 60.81
CA LEU A 151 -17.58 -5.97 60.88
C LEU A 151 -18.45 -6.56 59.74
N LEU A 152 -17.93 -6.61 58.52
CA LEU A 152 -18.62 -7.21 57.38
C LEU A 152 -18.89 -8.70 57.62
N THR A 153 -17.90 -9.42 58.20
CA THR A 153 -18.08 -10.85 58.54
C THR A 153 -19.17 -11.01 59.58
N PHE A 154 -19.24 -10.16 60.62
CA PHE A 154 -20.32 -10.18 61.61
C PHE A 154 -21.69 -9.89 60.98
N VAL A 155 -21.77 -8.91 60.06
CA VAL A 155 -23.02 -8.59 59.34
C VAL A 155 -23.48 -9.80 58.51
N VAL A 156 -22.56 -10.46 57.81
CA VAL A 156 -22.88 -11.62 56.98
C VAL A 156 -23.34 -12.79 57.86
N LEU A 157 -22.64 -13.09 58.97
CA LEU A 157 -22.96 -14.22 59.84
C LEU A 157 -24.24 -13.99 60.66
N PHE A 158 -24.43 -12.81 61.22
CA PHE A 158 -25.55 -12.54 62.15
C PHE A 158 -26.74 -11.80 61.52
N ALA A 159 -26.63 -11.29 60.28
CA ALA A 159 -27.74 -10.67 59.61
C ALA A 159 -28.10 -11.41 58.30
N ALA A 160 -27.15 -11.54 57.37
CA ALA A 160 -27.46 -12.08 56.05
C ALA A 160 -27.75 -13.60 56.07
N LEU A 161 -27.02 -14.36 56.90
CA LEU A 161 -27.20 -15.83 56.95
C LEU A 161 -28.54 -16.23 57.60
N PRO A 162 -28.94 -15.72 58.80
CA PRO A 162 -30.24 -16.04 59.41
C PRO A 162 -31.40 -15.60 58.54
N PHE A 163 -31.31 -14.37 57.96
CA PHE A 163 -32.35 -13.88 57.09
C PHE A 163 -32.45 -14.68 55.79
N GLY A 164 -31.32 -15.10 55.21
CA GLY A 164 -31.27 -15.97 54.06
C GLY A 164 -31.92 -17.33 54.33
N ILE A 165 -31.62 -17.97 55.48
CA ILE A 165 -32.26 -19.23 55.90
C ILE A 165 -33.78 -19.06 56.05
N TYR A 166 -34.20 -17.96 56.70
CA TYR A 166 -35.61 -17.63 56.84
C TYR A 166 -36.34 -17.48 55.50
N TYR A 167 -35.72 -16.91 54.52
CA TYR A 167 -36.30 -16.72 53.19
C TYR A 167 -36.58 -18.04 52.45
N PHE A 168 -35.79 -19.08 52.69
CA PHE A 168 -35.97 -20.39 52.07
C PHE A 168 -37.02 -21.26 52.77
N ILE A 169 -37.58 -20.87 53.94
CA ILE A 169 -38.57 -21.61 54.64
C ILE A 169 -39.99 -21.30 54.14
N PRO A 170 -40.76 -22.24 53.59
CA PRO A 170 -42.15 -22.01 53.22
C PRO A 170 -42.99 -21.72 54.47
N ALA A 171 -43.83 -20.69 54.46
CA ALA A 171 -44.70 -20.25 55.54
C ALA A 171 -44.11 -19.25 56.57
N HIS A 172 -43.26 -18.41 56.23
CA HIS A 172 -42.66 -17.21 56.87
C HIS A 172 -43.34 -16.69 58.16
N LYS A 173 -43.29 -17.47 59.23
CA LYS A 173 -43.87 -17.10 60.56
C LYS A 173 -42.79 -16.41 61.41
N ILE A 174 -43.09 -15.29 62.06
CA ILE A 174 -42.11 -14.44 62.79
C ILE A 174 -41.41 -15.31 63.90
N TRP A 175 -42.08 -16.26 64.56
CA TRP A 175 -41.39 -17.06 65.52
C TRP A 175 -40.26 -17.93 64.93
N GLN A 176 -40.37 -18.35 63.71
CA GLN A 176 -39.30 -19.09 63.00
C GLN A 176 -38.03 -18.22 62.82
N LEU A 177 -38.21 -16.95 62.47
CA LEU A 177 -37.09 -16.03 62.39
C LEU A 177 -36.38 -15.87 63.75
N VAL A 178 -37.16 -15.71 64.83
CA VAL A 178 -36.64 -15.65 66.23
C VAL A 178 -35.87 -16.91 66.56
N LEU A 179 -36.42 -18.09 66.25
CA LEU A 179 -35.75 -19.36 66.49
C LEU A 179 -34.40 -19.45 65.70
N ILE A 180 -34.40 -19.10 64.48
CA ILE A 180 -33.16 -19.08 63.62
C ILE A 180 -32.12 -18.23 64.29
N TYR A 181 -32.44 -16.98 64.67
CA TYR A 181 -31.49 -16.08 65.32
C TYR A 181 -30.97 -16.64 66.65
N VAL A 182 -31.83 -17.26 67.46
CA VAL A 182 -31.42 -17.89 68.75
C VAL A 182 -30.43 -19.04 68.48
N VAL A 183 -30.72 -19.90 67.50
CA VAL A 183 -29.83 -21.00 67.12
C VAL A 183 -28.53 -20.47 66.56
N ASP A 184 -28.57 -19.46 65.69
CA ASP A 184 -27.38 -18.82 65.05
C ASP A 184 -26.46 -18.23 66.15
N ILE A 185 -27.02 -17.46 67.08
CA ILE A 185 -26.22 -16.82 68.16
C ILE A 185 -25.61 -17.92 69.07
N LEU A 186 -26.31 -18.97 69.35
CA LEU A 186 -25.79 -20.08 70.20
C LEU A 186 -24.70 -20.85 69.47
N LEU A 187 -24.88 -21.16 68.19
CA LEU A 187 -23.90 -21.92 67.41
C LEU A 187 -22.67 -21.07 67.08
N ILE A 188 -22.86 -19.94 66.40
CA ILE A 188 -21.72 -19.10 65.94
C ILE A 188 -21.07 -18.41 67.14
N GLY A 189 -21.85 -17.85 68.04
CA GLY A 189 -21.34 -17.23 69.26
C GLY A 189 -20.62 -18.24 70.15
N GLY A 190 -21.20 -19.47 70.36
CA GLY A 190 -20.56 -20.57 71.11
C GLY A 190 -19.23 -21.01 70.49
N ILE A 191 -19.17 -21.17 69.15
CA ILE A 191 -17.91 -21.46 68.40
C ILE A 191 -16.89 -20.32 68.60
N TYR A 192 -17.34 -19.06 68.46
CA TYR A 192 -16.46 -17.89 68.61
C TYR A 192 -15.83 -17.83 70.02
N VAL A 193 -16.62 -17.94 71.08
CA VAL A 193 -16.15 -17.91 72.47
C VAL A 193 -15.23 -19.12 72.76
N SER A 194 -15.61 -20.32 72.29
CA SER A 194 -14.79 -21.55 72.48
C SER A 194 -13.40 -21.37 71.78
N LEU A 195 -13.36 -20.87 70.52
CA LEU A 195 -12.13 -20.56 69.81
C LEU A 195 -11.33 -19.49 70.55
N MET A 196 -11.97 -18.41 71.01
CA MET A 196 -11.31 -17.34 71.74
C MET A 196 -10.63 -17.84 73.00
N ASN A 197 -11.33 -18.67 73.79
CA ASN A 197 -10.78 -19.25 75.04
C ASN A 197 -9.66 -20.26 74.75
N ALA A 198 -9.81 -21.11 73.75
CA ALA A 198 -8.80 -22.11 73.38
C ALA A 198 -7.52 -21.49 72.80
N THR A 199 -7.63 -20.29 72.19
CA THR A 199 -6.50 -19.62 71.52
C THR A 199 -5.97 -18.40 72.28
N ILE A 200 -6.73 -17.29 72.30
CA ILE A 200 -6.28 -16.03 72.94
C ILE A 200 -6.19 -16.17 74.46
N GLY A 201 -7.11 -16.89 75.11
CA GLY A 201 -7.08 -17.08 76.54
C GLY A 201 -5.81 -17.79 77.01
N LYS A 202 -5.35 -18.80 76.32
CA LYS A 202 -4.18 -19.61 76.67
C LYS A 202 -2.83 -19.07 76.12
N HIS A 203 -2.85 -18.45 74.92
CA HIS A 203 -1.62 -18.11 74.18
C HIS A 203 -1.51 -16.61 73.81
N SER A 204 -2.11 -15.69 74.57
CA SER A 204 -2.22 -14.29 74.23
C SER A 204 -0.88 -13.58 73.96
N ALA A 205 0.18 -13.89 74.71
CA ALA A 205 1.52 -13.35 74.53
C ALA A 205 2.14 -13.77 73.18
N VAL A 206 2.08 -15.05 72.86
CA VAL A 206 2.64 -15.65 71.66
C VAL A 206 1.89 -15.14 70.41
N ILE A 207 0.59 -15.05 70.46
CA ILE A 207 -0.24 -14.51 69.41
C ILE A 207 0.08 -13.00 69.16
N ARG A 208 0.33 -12.24 70.20
CA ARG A 208 0.77 -10.82 70.11
C ARG A 208 2.12 -10.70 69.42
N ASP A 209 3.10 -11.53 69.80
CA ASP A 209 4.43 -11.50 69.16
C ASP A 209 4.39 -12.04 67.73
N GLY A 210 3.58 -13.07 67.48
CA GLY A 210 3.30 -13.52 66.10
C GLY A 210 2.69 -12.43 65.21
N ARG A 211 1.83 -11.55 65.81
CA ARG A 211 1.30 -10.39 65.11
C ARG A 211 2.36 -9.35 64.76
N LYS A 212 3.34 -9.07 65.65
CA LYS A 212 4.46 -8.19 65.35
C LYS A 212 5.26 -8.69 64.18
N ILE A 213 5.63 -10.00 64.17
CA ILE A 213 6.37 -10.62 63.07
C ILE A 213 5.59 -10.52 61.76
N LYS A 214 4.28 -10.81 61.76
CA LYS A 214 3.45 -10.66 60.55
C LYS A 214 3.38 -9.24 60.03
N ASN A 215 3.33 -8.26 60.95
CA ASN A 215 3.34 -6.86 60.57
C ASN A 215 4.70 -6.47 59.93
N GLN A 216 5.83 -6.97 60.43
CA GLN A 216 7.14 -6.81 59.79
C GLN A 216 7.18 -7.40 58.39
N ILE A 217 6.71 -8.66 58.22
CA ILE A 217 6.61 -9.31 56.91
C ILE A 217 5.72 -8.48 55.96
N ARG A 218 4.60 -7.92 56.42
CA ARG A 218 3.72 -7.07 55.65
C ARG A 218 4.43 -5.75 55.24
N SER A 219 5.18 -5.14 56.15
CA SER A 219 5.99 -3.94 55.90
C SER A 219 7.06 -4.22 54.84
N ASN A 220 7.82 -5.29 54.99
CA ASN A 220 8.83 -5.68 54.02
C ASN A 220 8.27 -5.96 52.63
N ARG A 221 7.08 -6.62 52.54
CA ARG A 221 6.39 -6.80 51.24
C ARG A 221 5.99 -5.48 50.63
N ARG A 222 5.56 -4.48 51.42
CA ARG A 222 5.26 -3.13 50.90
C ARG A 222 6.51 -2.46 50.39
N LYS A 223 7.64 -2.55 51.11
CA LYS A 223 8.95 -2.03 50.70
C LYS A 223 9.41 -2.68 49.39
N ILE A 224 9.34 -4.01 49.27
CA ILE A 224 9.67 -4.75 48.03
C ILE A 224 8.81 -4.23 46.86
N LYS A 225 7.49 -4.08 47.06
CA LYS A 225 6.59 -3.57 46.02
C LYS A 225 6.94 -2.13 45.61
N SER A 226 7.28 -1.27 46.57
CA SER A 226 7.69 0.11 46.34
C SER A 226 9.01 0.18 45.57
N LEU A 227 10.04 -0.58 46.01
CA LEU A 227 11.32 -0.68 45.32
C LEU A 227 11.17 -1.21 43.89
N THR A 228 10.40 -2.27 43.71
CA THR A 228 10.11 -2.81 42.37
C THR A 228 9.44 -1.78 41.46
N LYS A 229 8.50 -1.02 42.02
CA LYS A 229 7.82 0.06 41.25
C LYS A 229 8.81 1.18 40.92
N SER A 230 9.63 1.62 41.87
CA SER A 230 10.64 2.66 41.66
C SER A 230 11.65 2.26 40.56
N ILE A 231 12.23 1.04 40.67
CA ILE A 231 13.19 0.54 39.65
C ILE A 231 12.55 0.43 38.26
N ARG A 232 11.29 0.00 38.18
CA ARG A 232 10.57 -0.10 36.89
C ARG A 232 10.26 1.26 36.28
N SER A 233 10.07 2.29 37.10
CA SER A 233 9.81 3.66 36.65
C SER A 233 11.09 4.49 36.50
N ASP A 234 12.24 3.92 36.82
CA ASP A 234 13.52 4.57 36.67
C ASP A 234 13.91 4.67 35.19
N ALA A 235 14.13 5.88 34.72
CA ALA A 235 14.54 6.16 33.34
C ALA A 235 16.06 6.06 33.14
N ASP A 236 16.82 5.89 34.23
CA ASP A 236 18.28 5.81 34.18
C ASP A 236 18.72 4.40 33.78
N ASP A 237 19.22 4.28 32.56
CA ASP A 237 19.68 3.03 31.95
C ASP A 237 21.21 2.79 32.16
N THR A 238 21.94 3.73 32.78
CA THR A 238 23.41 3.66 32.93
C THR A 238 23.86 2.41 33.69
N ASN A 239 23.01 1.87 34.56
CA ASN A 239 23.30 0.69 35.37
C ASN A 239 23.19 -0.66 34.63
N TYR A 240 22.82 -0.65 33.33
CA TYR A 240 22.51 -1.88 32.60
C TYR A 240 23.53 -2.25 31.52
N ASN A 241 24.63 -1.49 31.37
CA ASN A 241 25.72 -1.74 30.39
C ASN A 241 25.22 -1.83 28.95
N LEU A 242 24.38 -0.87 28.52
CA LEU A 242 23.74 -0.87 27.20
C LEU A 242 24.58 -0.22 26.10
N GLN A 243 25.77 0.32 26.41
CA GLN A 243 26.63 1.10 25.51
C GLN A 243 26.91 0.35 24.17
N SER A 244 27.24 -0.95 24.26
CA SER A 244 27.50 -1.74 23.05
C SER A 244 26.32 -1.84 22.09
N TYR A 245 25.11 -1.92 22.64
CA TYR A 245 23.88 -1.94 21.83
C TYR A 245 23.57 -0.56 21.26
N ASP A 246 23.83 0.51 22.03
CA ASP A 246 23.66 1.89 21.55
C ASP A 246 24.63 2.20 20.41
N ASP A 247 25.88 1.70 20.48
CA ASP A 247 26.87 1.81 19.42
C ASP A 247 26.46 1.03 18.15
N GLU A 248 25.86 -0.14 18.29
CA GLU A 248 25.33 -0.92 17.16
C GLU A 248 24.12 -0.22 16.51
N ILE A 249 23.22 0.34 17.31
CA ILE A 249 22.08 1.12 16.83
C ILE A 249 22.59 2.35 16.05
N ALA A 250 23.57 3.07 16.62
CA ALA A 250 24.14 4.26 15.97
C ALA A 250 24.81 3.90 14.63
N LYS A 251 25.57 2.79 14.56
CA LYS A 251 26.16 2.28 13.31
C LYS A 251 25.09 1.93 12.27
N ALA A 252 24.05 1.19 12.67
CA ALA A 252 22.97 0.84 11.78
C ALA A 252 22.20 2.06 11.27
N GLN A 253 22.00 3.08 12.11
CA GLN A 253 21.39 4.35 11.71
C GLN A 253 22.25 5.12 10.71
N GLN A 254 23.57 5.15 10.93
CA GLN A 254 24.51 5.76 10.00
C GLN A 254 24.50 5.03 8.65
N GLU A 255 24.59 3.70 8.65
CA GLU A 255 24.53 2.88 7.44
C GLU A 255 23.21 3.13 6.67
N ARG A 256 22.08 3.24 7.39
CA ARG A 256 20.79 3.60 6.80
C ARG A 256 20.81 4.95 6.08
N ASN A 257 21.35 5.97 6.75
CA ASN A 257 21.46 7.31 6.18
C ASN A 257 22.38 7.34 4.95
N ASP A 258 23.48 6.58 4.99
CA ASP A 258 24.40 6.44 3.86
C ASP A 258 23.73 5.77 2.66
N VAL A 259 22.93 4.72 2.88
CA VAL A 259 22.16 4.05 1.81
C VAL A 259 21.12 5.00 1.23
N ILE A 260 20.41 5.79 2.04
CA ILE A 260 19.46 6.80 1.57
C ILE A 260 20.16 7.85 0.71
N SER A 261 21.29 8.36 1.15
CA SER A 261 22.07 9.35 0.41
C SER A 261 22.57 8.80 -0.94
N ARG A 262 23.06 7.54 -0.96
CA ARG A 262 23.45 6.86 -2.20
C ARG A 262 22.27 6.62 -3.13
N LYS A 263 21.09 6.25 -2.60
CA LYS A 263 19.87 6.11 -3.40
C LYS A 263 19.52 7.42 -4.09
N GLN A 264 19.49 8.52 -3.35
CA GLN A 264 19.21 9.86 -3.90
C GLN A 264 20.24 10.25 -4.95
N GLY A 265 21.52 10.05 -4.68
CA GLY A 265 22.59 10.31 -5.67
C GLY A 265 22.45 9.47 -6.94
N ALA A 266 22.12 8.18 -6.81
CA ALA A 266 21.91 7.31 -7.96
C ALA A 266 20.66 7.72 -8.77
N GLN A 267 19.57 8.13 -8.12
CA GLN A 267 18.38 8.64 -8.78
C GLN A 267 18.67 9.94 -9.54
N THR A 268 19.33 10.90 -8.92
CA THR A 268 19.74 12.15 -9.59
C THR A 268 20.66 11.89 -10.77
N THR A 269 21.62 10.97 -10.64
CA THR A 269 22.51 10.59 -11.75
C THR A 269 21.73 9.91 -12.86
N CYS A 270 20.75 9.07 -12.53
CA CYS A 270 19.87 8.46 -13.52
C CYS A 270 19.05 9.50 -14.28
N GLU A 271 18.48 10.47 -13.59
CA GLU A 271 17.66 11.52 -14.19
C GLU A 271 18.45 12.49 -15.07
N THR A 272 19.68 12.81 -14.69
CA THR A 272 20.48 13.84 -15.38
C THR A 272 21.45 13.26 -16.40
N VAL A 273 22.22 12.24 -16.03
CA VAL A 273 23.30 11.69 -16.86
C VAL A 273 22.83 10.50 -17.66
N THR A 274 22.26 9.49 -16.97
CA THR A 274 21.88 8.23 -17.60
C THR A 274 20.75 8.43 -18.60
N THR A 275 19.80 9.34 -18.33
CA THR A 275 18.73 9.71 -19.27
C THR A 275 19.29 10.24 -20.56
N ASN A 276 20.26 11.15 -20.50
CA ASN A 276 20.86 11.72 -21.69
C ASN A 276 21.63 10.66 -22.49
N ILE A 277 22.41 9.81 -21.83
CA ILE A 277 23.18 8.73 -22.48
C ILE A 277 22.24 7.74 -23.18
N ILE A 278 21.23 7.25 -22.50
CA ILE A 278 20.26 6.28 -23.06
C ILE A 278 19.48 6.89 -24.21
N THR A 279 19.08 8.14 -24.09
CA THR A 279 18.36 8.86 -25.16
C THR A 279 19.25 9.00 -26.40
N ASP A 280 20.47 9.49 -26.24
CA ASP A 280 21.42 9.67 -27.34
C ASP A 280 21.79 8.33 -28.01
N GLU A 281 21.99 7.27 -27.22
CA GLU A 281 22.27 5.93 -27.75
C GLU A 281 21.12 5.39 -28.60
N ILE A 282 19.87 5.48 -28.13
CA ILE A 282 18.69 4.99 -28.82
C ILE A 282 18.40 5.86 -30.05
N GLU A 283 18.52 7.19 -29.94
CA GLU A 283 18.35 8.10 -31.08
C GLU A 283 19.41 7.88 -32.15
N THR A 284 20.66 7.70 -31.75
CA THR A 284 21.77 7.42 -32.69
C THR A 284 21.55 6.09 -33.40
N ALA A 285 21.07 5.06 -32.71
CA ALA A 285 20.73 3.77 -33.29
C ALA A 285 19.54 3.85 -34.26
N ALA A 286 18.54 4.70 -33.99
CA ALA A 286 17.33 4.85 -34.81
C ALA A 286 17.54 5.83 -35.99
N ARG A 287 18.55 6.73 -35.93
CA ARG A 287 18.81 7.79 -36.89
C ARG A 287 18.89 7.29 -38.33
N PRO A 288 19.65 6.22 -38.70
CA PRO A 288 19.76 5.80 -40.09
C PRO A 288 18.39 5.42 -40.68
N GLN A 289 17.57 4.70 -39.92
CA GLN A 289 16.24 4.30 -40.37
C GLN A 289 15.28 5.50 -40.51
N LEU A 290 15.34 6.44 -39.59
CA LEU A 290 14.52 7.66 -39.66
C LEU A 290 14.92 8.56 -40.80
N GLU A 291 16.20 8.71 -41.06
CA GLU A 291 16.73 9.51 -42.20
C GLU A 291 16.33 8.88 -43.54
N GLU A 292 16.42 7.56 -43.68
CA GLU A 292 15.99 6.84 -44.87
C GLU A 292 14.48 7.01 -45.13
N LEU A 293 13.64 6.79 -44.09
CA LEU A 293 12.20 7.01 -44.21
C LEU A 293 11.85 8.46 -44.55
N GLN A 294 12.55 9.42 -43.95
CA GLN A 294 12.33 10.84 -44.19
C GLN A 294 12.76 11.23 -45.63
N LYS A 295 13.85 10.65 -46.14
CA LYS A 295 14.27 10.84 -47.52
C LYS A 295 13.23 10.28 -48.50
N ASN A 296 12.77 9.07 -48.25
CA ASN A 296 11.76 8.43 -49.09
C ASN A 296 10.42 9.19 -49.06
N PHE A 297 10.01 9.68 -47.88
CA PHE A 297 8.81 10.52 -47.74
C PHE A 297 8.95 11.84 -48.53
N LYS A 298 10.09 12.53 -48.45
CA LYS A 298 10.36 13.73 -49.24
C LYS A 298 10.26 13.46 -50.71
N ALA A 299 10.92 12.40 -51.21
CA ALA A 299 10.88 12.02 -52.61
C ALA A 299 9.43 11.70 -53.08
N ALA A 300 8.66 11.00 -52.27
CA ALA A 300 7.24 10.71 -52.58
C ALA A 300 6.39 11.99 -52.62
N THR A 301 6.66 12.95 -51.72
CA THR A 301 5.99 14.25 -51.69
C THR A 301 6.28 15.07 -52.95
N GLU A 302 7.55 15.09 -53.37
CA GLU A 302 7.98 15.80 -54.61
C GLU A 302 7.36 15.16 -55.84
N LEU A 303 7.34 13.82 -55.93
CA LEU A 303 6.68 13.10 -57.02
C LEU A 303 5.17 13.37 -57.07
N ARG A 304 4.51 13.33 -55.92
CA ARG A 304 3.10 13.66 -55.82
C ARG A 304 2.81 15.08 -56.32
N GLN A 305 3.62 16.06 -55.90
CA GLN A 305 3.48 17.45 -56.36
C GLN A 305 3.69 17.56 -57.87
N HIS A 306 4.66 16.83 -58.40
CA HIS A 306 4.93 16.81 -59.85
C HIS A 306 3.71 16.28 -60.62
N PHE A 307 3.17 15.12 -60.22
CA PHE A 307 1.96 14.55 -60.83
C PHE A 307 0.73 15.42 -60.65
N GLU A 308 0.58 16.06 -59.52
CA GLU A 308 -0.52 17.02 -59.28
C GLU A 308 -0.48 18.23 -60.23
N ASN A 309 0.73 18.76 -60.48
CA ASN A 309 0.92 19.84 -61.44
C ASN A 309 0.65 19.37 -62.88
N GLN A 310 1.13 18.17 -63.24
CA GLN A 310 0.84 17.57 -64.55
C GLN A 310 -0.67 17.30 -64.72
N GLU A 311 -1.37 16.76 -63.73
CA GLU A 311 -2.81 16.55 -63.80
C GLU A 311 -3.56 17.88 -64.01
N LYS A 312 -3.22 18.94 -63.29
CA LYS A 312 -3.80 20.28 -63.46
C LYS A 312 -3.56 20.82 -64.86
N GLU A 313 -2.34 20.67 -65.37
CA GLU A 313 -1.95 21.15 -66.71
C GLU A 313 -2.72 20.39 -67.80
N GLN A 314 -2.79 19.05 -67.70
CA GLN A 314 -3.54 18.24 -68.65
C GLN A 314 -5.05 18.49 -68.56
N ALA A 315 -5.63 18.61 -67.36
CA ALA A 315 -7.02 18.97 -67.18
C ALA A 315 -7.35 20.32 -67.81
N LEU A 316 -6.49 21.30 -67.64
CA LEU A 316 -6.65 22.63 -68.27
C LEU A 316 -6.59 22.54 -69.78
N ASN A 317 -5.64 21.77 -70.32
CA ASN A 317 -5.52 21.54 -71.77
C ASN A 317 -6.81 20.82 -72.32
N LEU A 318 -7.27 19.75 -71.65
CA LEU A 318 -8.50 19.08 -72.02
C LEU A 318 -9.72 20.03 -72.01
N SER A 319 -9.83 20.82 -70.97
CA SER A 319 -10.96 21.77 -70.88
C SER A 319 -10.93 22.86 -71.95
N ARG A 320 -9.75 23.42 -72.24
CA ARG A 320 -9.62 24.46 -73.23
C ARG A 320 -9.75 23.98 -74.67
N THR A 321 -9.21 22.78 -74.98
CA THR A 321 -9.08 22.33 -76.34
C THR A 321 -10.24 21.46 -76.83
N TYR A 322 -10.74 20.56 -75.93
CA TYR A 322 -11.70 19.52 -76.33
C TYR A 322 -13.09 19.63 -75.65
N GLU A 323 -13.18 20.15 -74.41
CA GLU A 323 -14.45 20.15 -73.64
C GLU A 323 -15.51 21.00 -74.31
N GLN A 324 -15.16 22.09 -75.00
CA GLN A 324 -16.07 22.92 -75.72
C GLN A 324 -16.77 22.26 -76.92
N TYR A 325 -16.17 21.18 -77.46
CA TYR A 325 -16.71 20.43 -78.58
C TYR A 325 -17.36 19.11 -78.18
N LEU A 326 -16.77 18.41 -77.21
CA LEU A 326 -17.22 17.05 -76.78
C LEU A 326 -18.18 17.14 -75.56
N GLY A 327 -18.17 18.25 -74.86
CA GLY A 327 -18.86 18.31 -73.55
C GLY A 327 -18.09 17.51 -72.49
N LYS A 328 -18.25 17.91 -71.20
CA LYS A 328 -17.58 17.29 -70.09
C LYS A 328 -17.97 15.81 -69.87
N ALA A 329 -19.23 15.47 -70.17
CA ALA A 329 -19.76 14.10 -70.00
C ALA A 329 -19.14 13.08 -70.93
N HIS A 330 -18.74 13.48 -72.12
CA HIS A 330 -18.22 12.59 -73.18
C HIS A 330 -16.67 12.64 -73.32
N MET A 331 -15.99 13.23 -72.34
CA MET A 331 -14.53 13.20 -72.26
C MET A 331 -13.99 11.89 -71.72
N ASN A 332 -14.37 10.79 -72.35
CA ASN A 332 -13.90 9.44 -72.09
C ASN A 332 -13.64 8.69 -73.42
N ALA A 333 -12.72 7.72 -73.39
CA ALA A 333 -12.30 6.99 -74.57
C ALA A 333 -13.45 6.27 -75.30
N GLN A 334 -14.42 5.73 -74.55
CA GLN A 334 -15.53 4.99 -75.14
C GLN A 334 -16.51 5.89 -75.93
N ASP A 335 -16.86 7.04 -75.38
CA ASP A 335 -17.74 8.00 -76.06
C ASP A 335 -17.04 8.67 -77.24
N ILE A 336 -15.72 8.95 -77.10
CA ILE A 336 -14.92 9.48 -78.23
C ILE A 336 -14.89 8.46 -79.38
N ASP A 337 -14.72 7.17 -79.11
CA ASP A 337 -14.79 6.11 -80.14
C ASP A 337 -16.17 6.01 -80.79
N ARG A 338 -17.25 6.11 -80.03
CA ARG A 338 -18.63 6.13 -80.53
C ARG A 338 -18.88 7.35 -81.45
N ILE A 339 -18.42 8.53 -81.04
CA ILE A 339 -18.50 9.73 -81.85
C ILE A 339 -17.74 9.53 -83.17
N ALA A 340 -16.53 8.95 -83.11
CA ALA A 340 -15.72 8.69 -84.31
C ALA A 340 -16.44 7.67 -85.27
N GLU A 341 -17.03 6.61 -84.74
CA GLU A 341 -17.83 5.64 -85.52
C GLU A 341 -19.07 6.30 -86.16
N MET A 342 -19.81 7.14 -85.44
CA MET A 342 -20.96 7.83 -85.99
C MET A 342 -20.60 8.76 -87.15
N LEU A 343 -19.47 9.44 -87.10
CA LEU A 343 -18.93 10.26 -88.15
C LEU A 343 -18.50 9.44 -89.38
N GLN A 344 -17.86 8.26 -89.17
CA GLN A 344 -17.44 7.34 -90.23
C GLN A 344 -18.62 6.72 -90.95
N GLN A 345 -19.65 6.38 -90.22
CA GLN A 345 -20.89 5.75 -90.78
C GLN A 345 -21.81 6.78 -91.48
N GLY A 346 -21.48 8.08 -91.34
CA GLY A 346 -22.28 9.15 -91.90
C GLY A 346 -23.61 9.40 -91.15
N SER A 347 -23.80 8.83 -89.97
CA SER A 347 -24.97 9.01 -89.12
C SER A 347 -24.96 10.39 -88.43
N ALA A 348 -23.82 11.05 -88.32
CA ALA A 348 -23.68 12.42 -87.82
C ALA A 348 -22.86 13.27 -88.79
N THR A 349 -23.23 14.56 -88.95
CA THR A 349 -22.58 15.51 -89.87
C THR A 349 -21.45 16.29 -89.24
N SER A 350 -21.40 16.38 -87.92
CA SER A 350 -20.34 17.07 -87.15
C SER A 350 -20.18 16.44 -85.81
N ILE A 351 -19.04 16.76 -85.10
CA ILE A 351 -18.80 16.30 -83.70
C ILE A 351 -19.90 16.73 -82.76
N ILE A 352 -20.39 17.98 -82.89
CA ILE A 352 -21.50 18.51 -82.05
C ILE A 352 -22.81 17.75 -82.28
N ASP A 353 -23.09 17.40 -83.57
CA ASP A 353 -24.23 16.60 -83.94
C ASP A 353 -24.16 15.18 -83.36
N ALA A 354 -23.00 14.56 -83.42
CA ALA A 354 -22.79 13.20 -82.83
C ALA A 354 -22.91 13.25 -81.31
N VAL A 355 -22.44 14.27 -80.62
CA VAL A 355 -22.61 14.48 -79.18
C VAL A 355 -24.09 14.66 -78.84
N ALA A 356 -24.84 15.49 -79.57
CA ALA A 356 -26.25 15.70 -79.36
C ALA A 356 -27.07 14.40 -79.54
N GLN A 357 -26.67 13.56 -80.51
CA GLN A 357 -27.31 12.24 -80.71
C GLN A 357 -26.99 11.23 -79.55
N LEU A 358 -25.82 11.32 -78.92
CA LEU A 358 -25.48 10.55 -77.72
C LEU A 358 -26.26 10.99 -76.48
N GLU A 359 -26.51 12.26 -76.36
CA GLU A 359 -27.29 12.83 -75.25
C GLU A 359 -28.82 12.59 -75.42
N HIS A 360 -29.30 12.56 -76.66
CA HIS A 360 -30.69 12.29 -77.00
C HIS A 360 -30.75 11.17 -78.03
N PRO A 361 -30.56 9.87 -77.59
CA PRO A 361 -30.76 8.76 -78.54
C PRO A 361 -32.19 8.82 -79.07
N ALA A 362 -32.31 8.97 -80.42
CA ALA A 362 -33.59 8.97 -81.10
C ALA A 362 -34.36 7.70 -80.69
N GLN A 363 -35.55 7.90 -80.07
CA GLN A 363 -36.50 6.88 -79.68
C GLN A 363 -36.93 6.05 -80.91
#